data_8897084e69c95ca546568000c6a8d926
#
_entry.id   8897084e69c95ca546568000c6a8d926
#
_cell.length_a   1.000
_cell.length_b   1.000
_cell.length_c   1.000
_cell.angle_alpha   90.00
_cell.angle_beta   90.00
_cell.angle_gamma   90.00
#
_symmetry.space_group_name_H-M   'P 1'
#
loop_
_entity.id
_entity.type
_entity.pdbx_description
1 polymer ?
#
loop_
_entity_poly.entity_id
_entity_poly.type
_entity_poly.pdbx_seq_one_letter_code
_entity_poly.pdbx_strand_id
1 'polypeptide(L)'
;LGKINGNNNLNEVISYTHSTKEVIQLIKFLKGELIIPTPYNKLCFRAAISENKYIDYNNIYNKIFVDANIFVIEICSNNKYIHNDFYLHHLCVDKRFSFLPFISKTPHEILNNFIIEHQSDEEIENDIFEIKKMLSPKKIIIVSHYNSKIYGEYINSRNNLINLLDVICKKYDIPFINPTNVLSNYAQEKVVSGDLGHYTQFGINQFSNYMNDYLKTFFEIHH
;
A
#
# COMPACT_ATOMS: atom_id res chain seq x y z
N LEU A 1 5.78 0.27 9.48
CA LEU A 1 6.56 -0.96 9.45
C LEU A 1 8.02 -0.61 9.67
N GLY A 2 8.50 -0.99 10.85
CA GLY A 2 9.80 -0.58 11.35
C GLY A 2 10.98 -1.21 10.62
N LYS A 3 12.13 -0.67 10.91
CA LYS A 3 13.45 -1.08 10.46
C LYS A 3 13.65 -2.59 10.61
N ILE A 4 13.62 -3.32 9.52
CA ILE A 4 14.18 -4.66 9.43
C ILE A 4 15.60 -4.48 8.91
N ASN A 5 16.58 -4.82 9.73
CA ASN A 5 18.02 -4.83 9.52
C ASN A 5 18.51 -4.36 8.14
N GLY A 6 18.70 -3.07 7.98
CA GLY A 6 19.20 -2.45 6.77
C GLY A 6 18.66 -1.04 6.63
N ASN A 7 19.53 -0.09 6.49
CA ASN A 7 19.27 1.36 6.62
C ASN A 7 18.41 2.00 5.50
N ASN A 8 17.67 1.24 4.68
CA ASN A 8 16.95 1.80 3.56
C ASN A 8 15.49 1.33 3.54
N ASN A 9 14.61 2.13 4.12
CA ASN A 9 13.19 1.88 4.12
C ASN A 9 12.51 2.70 3.01
N LEU A 10 12.03 2.05 1.95
CA LEU A 10 11.24 2.72 0.91
C LEU A 10 10.02 3.48 1.48
N ASN A 11 9.47 3.00 2.60
CA ASN A 11 8.38 3.69 3.28
C ASN A 11 8.77 5.07 3.84
N GLU A 12 10.04 5.30 4.17
CA GLU A 12 10.51 6.62 4.58
C GLU A 12 10.57 7.58 3.38
N VAL A 13 10.67 7.05 2.18
CA VAL A 13 10.84 7.83 0.96
C VAL A 13 9.53 8.01 0.19
N ILE A 14 8.79 6.94 -0.02
CA ILE A 14 7.60 6.93 -0.91
C ILE A 14 6.32 6.60 -0.13
N SER A 15 6.46 5.87 1.00
CA SER A 15 5.36 5.39 1.83
C SER A 15 4.56 4.26 1.16
N TYR A 16 3.34 3.99 1.61
CA TYR A 16 2.54 2.86 1.15
C TYR A 16 1.61 3.22 -0.02
N THR A 17 1.15 2.20 -0.71
CA THR A 17 0.15 2.23 -1.76
C THR A 17 -1.20 1.73 -1.23
N HIS A 18 -2.30 1.96 -1.95
CA HIS A 18 -3.64 1.52 -1.55
C HIS A 18 -4.21 0.42 -2.43
N SER A 19 -4.02 0.53 -3.73
CA SER A 19 -4.56 -0.39 -4.73
C SER A 19 -3.47 -1.15 -5.45
N THR A 20 -3.81 -2.24 -6.12
CA THR A 20 -2.88 -3.00 -6.95
C THR A 20 -2.32 -2.18 -8.10
N LYS A 21 -3.11 -1.25 -8.66
CA LYS A 21 -2.67 -0.34 -9.73
C LYS A 21 -1.58 0.62 -9.26
N GLU A 22 -1.74 1.18 -8.05
CA GLU A 22 -0.69 2.01 -7.45
C GLU A 22 0.60 1.22 -7.22
N VAL A 23 0.48 -0.07 -6.82
CA VAL A 23 1.65 -0.95 -6.65
C VAL A 23 2.38 -1.16 -7.97
N ILE A 24 1.67 -1.49 -9.05
CA ILE A 24 2.26 -1.67 -10.39
C ILE A 24 2.94 -0.39 -10.85
N GLN A 25 2.27 0.75 -10.71
CA GLN A 25 2.83 2.06 -11.06
C GLN A 25 4.11 2.35 -10.26
N LEU A 26 4.10 2.09 -8.95
CA LEU A 26 5.26 2.26 -8.09
C LEU A 26 6.42 1.36 -8.51
N ILE A 27 6.18 0.08 -8.81
CA ILE A 27 7.22 -0.84 -9.25
C ILE A 27 7.86 -0.33 -10.56
N LYS A 28 7.06 0.08 -11.54
CA LYS A 28 7.57 0.65 -12.80
C LYS A 28 8.40 1.90 -12.56
N PHE A 29 7.95 2.78 -11.67
CA PHE A 29 8.69 3.98 -11.28
C PHE A 29 10.03 3.63 -10.62
N LEU A 30 10.06 2.71 -9.66
CA LEU A 30 11.29 2.29 -8.96
C LEU A 30 12.31 1.63 -9.89
N LYS A 31 11.84 0.94 -10.92
CA LYS A 31 12.67 0.33 -11.97
C LYS A 31 13.16 1.34 -13.01
N GLY A 32 12.64 2.57 -13.02
CA GLY A 32 12.93 3.57 -14.04
C GLY A 32 12.21 3.31 -15.38
N GLU A 33 11.24 2.41 -15.40
CA GLU A 33 10.43 2.08 -16.57
C GLU A 33 9.29 3.08 -16.79
N LEU A 34 8.97 3.88 -15.76
CA LEU A 34 7.93 4.89 -15.79
C LEU A 34 8.45 6.21 -15.25
N ILE A 35 8.34 7.26 -16.05
CA ILE A 35 8.57 8.63 -15.61
C ILE A 35 7.23 9.24 -15.20
N ILE A 36 7.12 9.72 -13.96
CA ILE A 36 5.94 10.42 -13.47
C ILE A 36 6.23 11.93 -13.50
N PRO A 37 5.66 12.68 -14.44
CA PRO A 37 5.97 14.09 -14.61
C PRO A 37 5.28 14.95 -13.55
N THR A 38 5.73 16.20 -13.42
CA THR A 38 5.01 17.24 -12.68
C THR A 38 3.69 17.56 -13.40
N PRO A 39 2.55 17.68 -12.69
CA PRO A 39 2.42 17.65 -11.23
C PRO A 39 2.10 16.26 -10.63
N TYR A 40 2.03 15.19 -11.42
CA TYR A 40 1.64 13.85 -10.97
C TYR A 40 2.59 13.29 -9.90
N ASN A 41 3.88 13.60 -9.96
CA ASN A 41 4.88 13.20 -8.96
C ASN A 41 4.61 13.76 -7.55
N LYS A 42 3.67 14.70 -7.42
CA LYS A 42 3.12 15.14 -6.12
C LYS A 42 1.86 14.39 -5.70
N LEU A 43 1.15 13.78 -6.63
CA LEU A 43 -0.18 13.22 -6.41
C LEU A 43 -0.21 11.70 -6.36
N CYS A 44 0.79 11.04 -6.95
CA CYS A 44 0.86 9.59 -7.04
C CYS A 44 1.44 8.91 -5.79
N PHE A 45 2.08 9.66 -4.89
CA PHE A 45 2.76 9.10 -3.73
C PHE A 45 2.26 9.72 -2.43
N ARG A 46 2.01 8.87 -1.43
CA ARG A 46 1.60 9.33 -0.11
C ARG A 46 2.58 10.32 0.50
N ALA A 47 3.87 10.00 0.47
CA ALA A 47 4.90 10.87 1.04
C ALA A 47 4.95 12.23 0.35
N ALA A 48 4.73 12.29 -0.96
CA ALA A 48 4.65 13.56 -1.68
C ALA A 48 3.51 14.44 -1.18
N ILE A 49 2.34 13.84 -0.90
CA ILE A 49 1.17 14.55 -0.38
C ILE A 49 1.39 14.96 1.08
N SER A 50 1.77 14.03 1.95
CA SER A 50 1.87 14.28 3.40
C SER A 50 3.02 15.21 3.77
N GLU A 51 4.11 15.21 3.00
CA GLU A 51 5.31 16.00 3.28
C GLU A 51 5.45 17.20 2.35
N ASN A 52 4.48 17.44 1.49
CA ASN A 52 4.46 18.55 0.53
C ASN A 52 5.74 18.63 -0.33
N LYS A 53 6.12 17.52 -0.93
CA LYS A 53 7.34 17.43 -1.74
C LYS A 53 7.08 16.84 -3.11
N TYR A 54 7.98 17.08 -4.06
CA TYR A 54 8.04 16.34 -5.32
C TYR A 54 8.82 15.05 -5.10
N ILE A 55 8.39 13.98 -5.73
CA ILE A 55 9.14 12.72 -5.77
C ILE A 55 9.50 12.45 -7.22
N ASP A 56 10.74 12.77 -7.54
CA ASP A 56 11.32 12.50 -8.85
C ASP A 56 12.13 11.21 -8.79
N TYR A 57 12.16 10.48 -9.91
CA TYR A 57 12.99 9.28 -10.00
C TYR A 57 14.47 9.62 -9.78
N ASN A 58 15.14 8.79 -9.00
CA ASN A 58 16.58 8.84 -8.85
C ASN A 58 17.15 7.42 -8.68
N ASN A 59 18.45 7.28 -8.93
CA ASN A 59 19.13 5.99 -8.88
C ASN A 59 19.16 5.35 -7.49
N ILE A 60 18.93 6.12 -6.42
CA ILE A 60 18.85 5.59 -5.05
C ILE A 60 17.61 4.70 -4.93
N TYR A 61 16.47 5.10 -5.51
CA TYR A 61 15.25 4.30 -5.50
C TYR A 61 15.43 2.99 -6.25
N ASN A 62 16.06 3.03 -7.41
CA ASN A 62 16.37 1.82 -8.16
C ASN A 62 17.30 0.90 -7.37
N LYS A 63 18.35 1.45 -6.75
CA LYS A 63 19.27 0.66 -5.93
C LYS A 63 18.55 -0.02 -4.77
N ILE A 64 17.71 0.71 -4.00
CA ILE A 64 16.94 0.15 -2.90
C ILE A 64 16.01 -0.97 -3.41
N PHE A 65 15.38 -0.76 -4.57
CA PHE A 65 14.52 -1.76 -5.19
C PHE A 65 15.30 -3.01 -5.61
N VAL A 66 16.47 -2.83 -6.21
CA VAL A 66 17.33 -3.94 -6.66
C VAL A 66 17.88 -4.73 -5.47
N ASP A 67 18.31 -4.05 -4.42
CA ASP A 67 18.89 -4.66 -3.23
C ASP A 67 17.86 -5.37 -2.33
N ALA A 68 16.57 -5.05 -2.49
CA ALA A 68 15.51 -5.69 -1.72
C ALA A 68 15.34 -7.16 -2.13
N ASN A 69 15.28 -8.07 -1.16
CA ASN A 69 15.02 -9.50 -1.36
C ASN A 69 13.56 -9.88 -1.13
N ILE A 70 12.84 -9.08 -0.37
CA ILE A 70 11.44 -9.27 -0.02
C ILE A 70 10.67 -7.97 -0.17
N PHE A 71 9.44 -8.06 -0.68
CA PHE A 71 8.48 -6.97 -0.74
C PHE A 71 7.26 -7.32 0.12
N VAL A 72 6.97 -6.49 1.10
CA VAL A 72 5.73 -6.54 1.86
C VAL A 72 4.81 -5.47 1.29
N ILE A 73 3.72 -5.90 0.68
CA ILE A 73 2.81 -5.06 -0.09
C ILE A 73 1.46 -5.04 0.61
N GLU A 74 1.04 -3.86 1.08
CA GLU A 74 -0.30 -3.67 1.62
C GLU A 74 -1.26 -3.31 0.48
N ILE A 75 -2.40 -4.04 0.43
CA ILE A 75 -3.52 -3.76 -0.46
C ILE A 75 -4.75 -3.54 0.43
N CYS A 76 -5.25 -2.32 0.47
CA CYS A 76 -6.32 -1.92 1.38
C CYS A 76 -7.55 -1.35 0.69
N SER A 77 -7.52 -1.18 -0.64
CA SER A 77 -8.63 -0.65 -1.42
C SER A 77 -8.70 -1.27 -2.81
N ASN A 78 -9.92 -1.45 -3.31
CA ASN A 78 -10.20 -1.74 -4.70
C ASN A 78 -10.52 -0.49 -5.53
N ASN A 79 -10.42 0.70 -4.92
CA ASN A 79 -10.61 1.96 -5.64
C ASN A 79 -9.32 2.36 -6.34
N LYS A 80 -9.44 2.77 -7.59
CA LYS A 80 -8.38 3.42 -8.35
C LYS A 80 -8.81 4.86 -8.67
N TYR A 81 -7.90 5.77 -8.45
CA TYR A 81 -8.06 7.19 -8.74
C TYR A 81 -7.24 7.50 -9.98
N ILE A 82 -7.88 7.82 -11.09
CA ILE A 82 -7.24 7.88 -12.39
C ILE A 82 -7.34 9.29 -12.96
N HIS A 83 -6.22 9.80 -13.44
CA HIS A 83 -6.21 10.96 -14.32
C HIS A 83 -5.20 10.71 -15.44
N ASN A 84 -5.67 10.71 -16.69
CA ASN A 84 -4.92 10.24 -17.84
C ASN A 84 -4.39 8.81 -17.56
N ASP A 85 -3.09 8.59 -17.72
CA ASP A 85 -2.45 7.28 -17.54
C ASP A 85 -1.86 7.09 -16.14
N PHE A 86 -2.16 7.99 -15.18
CA PHE A 86 -1.58 7.96 -13.84
C PHE A 86 -2.60 7.60 -12.77
N TYR A 87 -2.18 6.74 -11.85
CA TYR A 87 -2.93 6.41 -10.65
C TYR A 87 -2.53 7.35 -9.52
N LEU A 88 -3.50 8.12 -9.05
CA LEU A 88 -3.31 9.09 -7.98
C LEU A 88 -3.52 8.40 -6.62
N HIS A 89 -2.76 8.82 -5.63
CA HIS A 89 -3.00 8.36 -4.26
C HIS A 89 -4.26 9.01 -3.67
N HIS A 90 -5.12 8.23 -3.01
CA HIS A 90 -6.42 8.70 -2.50
C HIS A 90 -6.34 9.95 -1.60
N LEU A 91 -5.22 10.18 -0.92
CA LEU A 91 -5.03 11.37 -0.08
C LEU A 91 -5.12 12.69 -0.85
N CYS A 92 -4.94 12.69 -2.18
CA CYS A 92 -5.07 13.91 -2.98
C CYS A 92 -6.50 14.47 -2.98
N VAL A 93 -7.49 13.63 -2.63
CA VAL A 93 -8.91 14.00 -2.50
C VAL A 93 -9.43 13.95 -1.06
N ASP A 94 -8.58 13.59 -0.12
CA ASP A 94 -8.92 13.57 1.30
C ASP A 94 -8.99 15.00 1.84
N LYS A 95 -10.15 15.40 2.31
CA LYS A 95 -10.42 16.76 2.82
C LYS A 95 -9.47 17.18 3.95
N ARG A 96 -8.89 16.24 4.67
CA ARG A 96 -7.89 16.50 5.73
C ARG A 96 -6.61 17.14 5.18
N PHE A 97 -6.30 16.92 3.91
CA PHE A 97 -5.13 17.46 3.22
C PHE A 97 -5.44 18.63 2.28
N SER A 98 -6.71 19.00 2.11
CA SER A 98 -7.12 20.08 1.20
C SER A 98 -6.54 21.46 1.55
N PHE A 99 -6.11 21.64 2.80
CA PHE A 99 -5.49 22.88 3.29
C PHE A 99 -3.96 22.91 3.10
N LEU A 100 -3.34 21.81 2.67
CA LEU A 100 -1.90 21.80 2.41
C LEU A 100 -1.57 22.76 1.24
N PRO A 101 -0.52 23.60 1.39
CA PRO A 101 -0.23 24.66 0.41
C PRO A 101 -0.03 24.16 -1.01
N PHE A 102 0.47 22.95 -1.18
CA PHE A 102 0.71 22.44 -2.53
C PHE A 102 -0.55 21.86 -3.18
N ILE A 103 -1.48 21.31 -2.41
CA ILE A 103 -2.77 20.84 -2.95
C ILE A 103 -3.57 22.04 -3.47
N SER A 104 -3.57 23.16 -2.75
CA SER A 104 -4.20 24.39 -3.22
C SER A 104 -3.50 25.00 -4.45
N LYS A 105 -2.23 24.68 -4.70
CA LYS A 105 -1.46 25.12 -5.87
C LYS A 105 -1.40 24.07 -6.98
N THR A 106 -1.91 22.86 -6.74
CA THR A 106 -2.02 21.85 -7.78
C THR A 106 -3.04 22.33 -8.81
N PRO A 107 -2.78 22.11 -10.10
CA PRO A 107 -3.74 22.47 -11.12
C PRO A 107 -5.11 21.93 -10.78
N HIS A 108 -6.08 22.81 -10.59
CA HIS A 108 -7.48 22.45 -10.34
C HIS A 108 -8.00 21.42 -11.34
N GLU A 109 -7.46 21.47 -12.53
CA GLU A 109 -7.77 20.61 -13.64
C GLU A 109 -7.62 19.12 -13.34
N ILE A 110 -6.52 18.70 -12.73
CA ILE A 110 -6.31 17.28 -12.38
C ILE A 110 -7.28 16.85 -11.28
N LEU A 111 -7.41 17.65 -10.22
CA LEU A 111 -8.29 17.30 -9.09
C LEU A 111 -9.78 17.46 -9.40
N ASN A 112 -10.14 18.18 -10.45
CA ASN A 112 -11.54 18.30 -10.89
C ASN A 112 -11.94 17.24 -11.93
N ASN A 113 -10.98 16.64 -12.61
CA ASN A 113 -11.24 15.76 -13.76
C ASN A 113 -10.73 14.32 -13.57
N PHE A 114 -10.25 13.94 -12.38
CA PHE A 114 -9.89 12.55 -12.10
C PHE A 114 -11.15 11.68 -11.96
N ILE A 115 -10.99 10.40 -12.27
CA ILE A 115 -12.04 9.40 -12.22
C ILE A 115 -11.77 8.47 -11.03
N ILE A 116 -12.82 8.11 -10.30
CA ILE A 116 -12.77 7.05 -9.29
C ILE A 116 -13.49 5.84 -9.88
N GLU A 117 -12.77 4.73 -10.00
CA GLU A 117 -13.33 3.47 -10.45
C GLU A 117 -13.07 2.37 -9.42
N HIS A 118 -13.97 1.39 -9.38
CA HIS A 118 -13.75 0.16 -8.64
C HIS A 118 -13.08 -0.88 -9.57
N GLN A 119 -12.01 -1.48 -9.07
CA GLN A 119 -11.42 -2.63 -9.74
C GLN A 119 -12.35 -3.83 -9.58
N SER A 120 -12.52 -4.59 -10.65
CA SER A 120 -13.17 -5.90 -10.58
C SER A 120 -12.27 -6.93 -9.90
N ASP A 121 -12.85 -8.03 -9.43
CA ASP A 121 -12.11 -9.14 -8.83
C ASP A 121 -11.08 -9.72 -9.81
N GLU A 122 -11.44 -9.84 -11.09
CA GLU A 122 -10.55 -10.29 -12.17
C GLU A 122 -9.41 -9.30 -12.40
N GLU A 123 -9.67 -8.00 -12.34
CA GLU A 123 -8.64 -6.98 -12.50
C GLU A 123 -7.62 -7.05 -11.35
N ILE A 124 -8.09 -7.21 -10.10
CA ILE A 124 -7.22 -7.36 -8.92
C ILE A 124 -6.38 -8.64 -9.05
N GLU A 125 -6.98 -9.73 -9.48
CA GLU A 125 -6.27 -11.00 -9.68
C GLU A 125 -5.17 -10.87 -10.72
N ASN A 126 -5.48 -10.30 -11.88
CA ASN A 126 -4.51 -10.06 -12.96
C ASN A 126 -3.37 -9.15 -12.50
N ASP A 127 -3.68 -8.11 -11.74
CA ASP A 127 -2.68 -7.20 -11.18
C ASP A 127 -1.75 -7.90 -10.18
N ILE A 128 -2.28 -8.73 -9.29
CA ILE A 128 -1.46 -9.49 -8.34
C ILE A 128 -0.54 -10.47 -9.07
N PHE A 129 -1.03 -11.11 -10.12
CA PHE A 129 -0.20 -11.97 -10.96
C PHE A 129 0.89 -11.16 -11.68
N GLU A 130 0.57 -9.98 -12.21
CA GLU A 130 1.56 -9.07 -12.82
C GLU A 130 2.60 -8.62 -11.78
N ILE A 131 2.19 -8.21 -10.59
CA ILE A 131 3.09 -7.84 -9.50
C ILE A 131 4.06 -8.97 -9.18
N LYS A 132 3.56 -10.21 -9.02
CA LYS A 132 4.39 -11.39 -8.79
C LYS A 132 5.42 -11.56 -9.91
N LYS A 133 5.01 -11.43 -11.16
CA LYS A 133 5.89 -11.55 -12.32
C LYS A 133 6.95 -10.45 -12.37
N MET A 134 6.55 -9.20 -12.12
CA MET A 134 7.46 -8.04 -12.13
C MET A 134 8.52 -8.11 -11.04
N LEU A 135 8.21 -8.71 -9.90
CA LEU A 135 9.10 -8.84 -8.75
C LEU A 135 9.91 -10.15 -8.74
N SER A 136 9.58 -11.13 -9.59
CA SER A 136 10.32 -12.40 -9.68
C SER A 136 11.82 -12.16 -10.00
N PRO A 137 12.75 -12.88 -9.37
CA PRO A 137 12.61 -13.99 -8.42
C PRO A 137 12.49 -13.56 -6.95
N LYS A 138 12.29 -12.29 -6.65
CA LYS A 138 12.17 -11.77 -5.28
C LYS A 138 10.90 -12.29 -4.61
N LYS A 139 10.94 -12.40 -3.28
CA LYS A 139 9.80 -12.86 -2.49
C LYS A 139 8.83 -11.73 -2.26
N ILE A 140 7.53 -12.04 -2.25
CA ILE A 140 6.47 -11.07 -1.93
C ILE A 140 5.59 -11.62 -0.82
N ILE A 141 5.08 -10.71 0.00
CA ILE A 141 4.08 -10.97 1.03
C ILE A 141 2.98 -9.94 0.82
N ILE A 142 1.75 -10.38 0.66
CA ILE A 142 0.59 -9.48 0.59
C ILE A 142 0.00 -9.33 1.99
N VAL A 143 -0.29 -8.10 2.36
CA VAL A 143 -0.93 -7.75 3.63
C VAL A 143 -2.22 -7.02 3.32
N SER A 144 -3.33 -7.42 3.94
CA SER A 144 -4.59 -6.67 3.83
C SER A 144 -4.66 -5.55 4.85
N HIS A 145 -5.68 -4.70 4.72
CA HIS A 145 -6.03 -3.76 5.78
C HIS A 145 -6.74 -4.46 6.94
N TYR A 146 -6.64 -3.89 8.16
CA TYR A 146 -7.44 -4.37 9.30
C TYR A 146 -8.92 -4.15 9.03
N ASN A 147 -9.75 -5.18 9.21
CA ASN A 147 -11.20 -5.06 9.07
C ASN A 147 -11.85 -4.68 10.40
N SER A 148 -12.20 -3.43 10.55
CA SER A 148 -12.88 -2.93 11.72
C SER A 148 -14.36 -3.32 11.74
N LYS A 149 -14.92 -3.41 12.95
CA LYS A 149 -16.36 -3.62 13.15
C LYS A 149 -17.04 -2.29 13.43
N ILE A 150 -18.24 -2.14 12.88
CA ILE A 150 -19.19 -1.06 13.15
C ILE A 150 -20.46 -1.72 13.68
N TYR A 151 -20.89 -1.39 14.89
CA TYR A 151 -22.04 -2.02 15.57
C TYR A 151 -21.95 -3.55 15.65
N GLY A 152 -20.72 -4.07 15.80
CA GLY A 152 -20.46 -5.50 15.90
C GLY A 152 -20.23 -6.23 14.58
N GLU A 153 -20.54 -5.62 13.45
CA GLU A 153 -20.42 -6.20 12.11
C GLU A 153 -19.17 -5.66 11.38
N TYR A 154 -18.47 -6.53 10.66
CA TYR A 154 -17.34 -6.15 9.85
C TYR A 154 -17.76 -5.23 8.69
N ILE A 155 -16.85 -4.32 8.29
CA ILE A 155 -17.06 -3.47 7.12
C ILE A 155 -17.05 -4.37 5.86
N ASN A 156 -18.22 -4.51 5.21
CA ASN A 156 -18.42 -5.45 4.11
C ASN A 156 -17.42 -5.28 2.96
N SER A 157 -17.17 -4.06 2.53
CA SER A 157 -16.24 -3.79 1.43
C SER A 157 -14.81 -4.26 1.73
N ARG A 158 -14.36 -4.05 2.98
CA ARG A 158 -13.05 -4.55 3.44
C ARG A 158 -13.03 -6.06 3.53
N ASN A 159 -14.12 -6.64 4.07
CA ASN A 159 -14.24 -8.09 4.20
C ASN A 159 -14.18 -8.79 2.84
N ASN A 160 -14.89 -8.26 1.86
CA ASN A 160 -14.88 -8.81 0.50
C ASN A 160 -13.48 -8.76 -0.12
N LEU A 161 -12.79 -7.62 -0.01
CA LEU A 161 -11.43 -7.50 -0.52
C LEU A 161 -10.46 -8.46 0.19
N ILE A 162 -10.54 -8.60 1.52
CA ILE A 162 -9.70 -9.50 2.29
C ILE A 162 -9.90 -10.96 1.84
N ASN A 163 -11.14 -11.37 1.67
CA ASN A 163 -11.48 -12.73 1.22
C ASN A 163 -10.97 -12.97 -0.22
N LEU A 164 -11.13 -12.00 -1.10
CA LEU A 164 -10.61 -12.06 -2.46
C LEU A 164 -9.08 -12.21 -2.47
N LEU A 165 -8.37 -11.37 -1.70
CA LEU A 165 -6.92 -11.43 -1.58
C LEU A 165 -6.43 -12.78 -1.05
N ASP A 166 -7.12 -13.35 -0.05
CA ASP A 166 -6.79 -14.68 0.48
C ASP A 166 -6.91 -15.77 -0.58
N VAL A 167 -7.99 -15.74 -1.37
CA VAL A 167 -8.20 -16.70 -2.48
C VAL A 167 -7.12 -16.55 -3.56
N ILE A 168 -6.85 -15.32 -4.00
CA ILE A 168 -5.85 -15.06 -5.03
C ILE A 168 -4.45 -15.45 -4.56
N CYS A 169 -4.09 -15.08 -3.33
CA CYS A 169 -2.79 -15.39 -2.78
C CYS A 169 -2.56 -16.91 -2.65
N LYS A 170 -3.57 -17.65 -2.23
CA LYS A 170 -3.54 -19.13 -2.22
C LYS A 170 -3.35 -19.70 -3.64
N LYS A 171 -4.10 -19.19 -4.62
CA LYS A 171 -4.00 -19.64 -6.02
C LYS A 171 -2.59 -19.46 -6.60
N TYR A 172 -1.93 -18.38 -6.24
CA TYR A 172 -0.60 -18.05 -6.79
C TYR A 172 0.55 -18.36 -5.83
N ASP A 173 0.31 -19.09 -4.74
CA ASP A 173 1.33 -19.40 -3.74
C ASP A 173 2.09 -18.15 -3.27
N ILE A 174 1.33 -17.16 -2.82
CA ILE A 174 1.82 -15.91 -2.25
C ILE A 174 1.46 -15.89 -0.77
N PRO A 175 2.41 -15.70 0.16
CA PRO A 175 2.08 -15.47 1.56
C PRO A 175 1.13 -14.30 1.75
N PHE A 176 0.04 -14.55 2.50
CA PHE A 176 -0.99 -13.57 2.80
C PHE A 176 -1.13 -13.37 4.30
N ILE A 177 -1.13 -12.12 4.75
CA ILE A 177 -1.31 -11.77 6.15
C ILE A 177 -2.54 -10.88 6.30
N ASN A 178 -3.50 -11.36 7.10
CA ASN A 178 -4.68 -10.59 7.50
C ASN A 178 -4.47 -10.02 8.91
N PRO A 179 -4.24 -8.73 9.07
CA PRO A 179 -4.02 -8.10 10.38
C PRO A 179 -5.20 -8.28 11.36
N THR A 180 -6.42 -8.43 10.85
CA THR A 180 -7.60 -8.67 11.69
C THR A 180 -7.46 -9.98 12.47
N ASN A 181 -6.96 -11.02 11.81
CA ASN A 181 -6.73 -12.32 12.46
C ASN A 181 -5.54 -12.23 13.43
N VAL A 182 -4.46 -11.56 13.03
CA VAL A 182 -3.26 -11.38 13.87
C VAL A 182 -3.58 -10.66 15.18
N LEU A 183 -4.46 -9.67 15.11
CA LEU A 183 -4.81 -8.82 16.25
C LEU A 183 -6.12 -9.22 16.94
N SER A 184 -6.69 -10.38 16.56
CA SER A 184 -8.01 -10.84 17.04
C SER A 184 -8.11 -11.04 18.56
N ASN A 185 -6.99 -11.25 19.25
CA ASN A 185 -6.93 -11.41 20.70
C ASN A 185 -7.03 -10.08 21.47
N TYR A 186 -7.07 -8.96 20.79
CA TYR A 186 -7.16 -7.63 21.39
C TYR A 186 -8.50 -6.97 21.06
N ALA A 187 -9.03 -6.21 22.01
CA ALA A 187 -10.20 -5.38 21.75
C ALA A 187 -9.90 -4.35 20.65
N GLN A 188 -10.84 -4.14 19.73
CA GLN A 188 -10.63 -3.28 18.55
C GLN A 188 -10.15 -1.89 18.90
N GLU A 189 -10.74 -1.26 19.92
CA GLU A 189 -10.40 0.10 20.37
C GLU A 189 -8.97 0.24 20.92
N LYS A 190 -8.32 -0.88 21.27
CA LYS A 190 -6.90 -0.91 21.65
C LYS A 190 -6.00 -0.91 20.44
N VAL A 191 -6.40 -1.53 19.34
CA VAL A 191 -5.55 -1.76 18.17
C VAL A 191 -5.82 -0.79 17.03
N VAL A 192 -7.06 -0.26 16.93
CA VAL A 192 -7.47 0.66 15.86
C VAL A 192 -8.03 1.94 16.48
N SER A 193 -7.67 3.08 15.92
CA SER A 193 -8.18 4.38 16.33
C SER A 193 -9.66 4.57 15.99
N GLY A 194 -10.31 5.60 16.55
CA GLY A 194 -11.72 5.86 16.37
C GLY A 194 -12.16 6.17 14.93
N ASP A 195 -11.21 6.40 14.02
CA ASP A 195 -11.48 6.57 12.58
C ASP A 195 -11.62 5.24 11.83
N LEU A 196 -11.45 4.11 12.53
CA LEU A 196 -11.57 2.75 12.00
C LEU A 196 -10.61 2.41 10.84
N GLY A 197 -9.64 3.25 10.60
CA GLY A 197 -8.70 3.14 9.49
C GLY A 197 -7.23 3.10 9.91
N HIS A 198 -6.88 3.71 11.02
CA HIS A 198 -5.50 3.78 11.46
C HIS A 198 -5.27 2.95 12.73
N TYR A 199 -4.10 2.34 12.83
CA TYR A 199 -3.70 1.66 14.06
C TYR A 199 -3.38 2.66 15.17
N THR A 200 -3.71 2.29 16.40
CA THR A 200 -3.14 2.94 17.58
C THR A 200 -1.66 2.58 17.69
N GLN A 201 -0.90 3.29 18.55
CA GLN A 201 0.49 2.92 18.81
C GLN A 201 0.62 1.49 19.34
N PHE A 202 -0.34 1.06 20.16
CA PHE A 202 -0.40 -0.33 20.63
C PHE A 202 -0.58 -1.30 19.48
N GLY A 203 -1.55 -1.06 18.58
CA GLY A 203 -1.78 -1.88 17.40
C GLY A 203 -0.57 -1.96 16.48
N ILE A 204 0.10 -0.83 16.24
CA ILE A 204 1.36 -0.78 15.48
C ILE A 204 2.40 -1.70 16.12
N ASN A 205 2.61 -1.60 17.44
CA ASN A 205 3.63 -2.38 18.14
C ASN A 205 3.33 -3.89 18.06
N GLN A 206 2.07 -4.29 18.28
CA GLN A 206 1.69 -5.71 18.23
C GLN A 206 1.84 -6.29 16.82
N PHE A 207 1.37 -5.56 15.81
CA PHE A 207 1.50 -6.01 14.43
C PHE A 207 2.96 -6.02 13.96
N SER A 208 3.76 -5.05 14.37
CA SER A 208 5.20 -5.02 14.05
C SER A 208 5.96 -6.18 14.68
N ASN A 209 5.65 -6.54 15.94
CA ASN A 209 6.25 -7.70 16.59
C ASN A 209 5.91 -8.99 15.83
N TYR A 210 4.62 -9.18 15.49
CA TYR A 210 4.20 -10.32 14.68
C TYR A 210 4.94 -10.38 13.34
N MET A 211 5.01 -9.26 12.62
CA MET A 211 5.70 -9.21 11.33
C MET A 211 7.19 -9.52 11.44
N ASN A 212 7.85 -9.03 12.50
CA ASN A 212 9.26 -9.34 12.74
C ASN A 212 9.49 -10.83 12.96
N ASP A 213 8.65 -11.48 13.76
CA ASP A 213 8.78 -12.90 14.04
C ASP A 213 8.42 -13.74 12.81
N TYR A 214 7.36 -13.35 12.09
CA TYR A 214 6.98 -13.99 10.83
C TYR A 214 8.12 -13.93 9.80
N LEU A 215 8.74 -12.77 9.62
CA LEU A 215 9.83 -12.60 8.66
C LEU A 215 11.09 -13.38 9.05
N LYS A 216 11.44 -13.47 10.34
CA LYS A 216 12.55 -14.33 10.80
C LYS A 216 12.29 -15.78 10.39
N THR A 217 11.13 -16.32 10.74
CA THR A 217 10.76 -17.70 10.38
C THR A 217 10.72 -17.89 8.85
N PHE A 218 10.20 -16.90 8.11
CA PHE A 218 10.15 -16.96 6.65
C PHE A 218 11.53 -17.01 6.01
N PHE A 219 12.52 -16.32 6.59
CA PHE A 219 13.91 -16.40 6.12
C PHE A 219 14.57 -17.72 6.49
N GLU A 220 14.36 -18.23 7.70
CA GLU A 220 14.96 -19.51 8.16
C GLU A 220 14.51 -20.71 7.34
N ILE A 221 13.27 -20.73 6.88
CA ILE A 221 12.72 -21.85 6.09
C ILE A 221 13.21 -21.83 4.62
N HIS A 222 13.67 -20.68 4.13
CA HIS A 222 13.97 -20.49 2.71
C HIS A 222 15.45 -20.23 2.42
N HIS A 223 16.31 -20.46 3.40
CA HIS A 223 17.76 -20.58 3.28
C HIS A 223 18.19 -22.02 3.42
#